data_36fe645d19948837d1476c02bde9ee1f
#
_entry.id   36fe645d19948837d1476c02bde9ee1f
#
_cell.length_a   1.000
_cell.length_b   1.000
_cell.length_c   1.000
_cell.angle_alpha   90.00
_cell.angle_beta   90.00
_cell.angle_gamma   90.00
#
_symmetry.space_group_name_H-M   'P 1'
#
loop_
_entity.id
_entity.type
_entity.pdbx_description
1 polymer ?
#
loop_
_entity_poly.entity_id
_entity_poly.type
_entity_poly.pdbx_seq_one_letter_code
_entity_poly.pdbx_strand_id
1 'polypeptide(L)'
;MFQESSAITTLMLDNFNTENALDVSNMFEGCSGLVLLDLSKFSTANVVDMSSMFNGCTKLQSLNLKFNTNEVLYMDKMFENCQSLRSLDLSSFTNPKLTRMNEMFSGCQMLSSLDMSSFNSKLVVEMTETFYELPAEGTITYDSSIFTENLLSLIPSGWTRADKSNQTLFE
;
A
#
# COMPACT_ATOMS: atom_id res chain seq x y z
N MET A 1 -2.99 10.45 -14.24
CA MET A 1 -3.06 11.93 -14.41
C MET A 1 -1.68 12.56 -14.30
N PHE A 2 -0.91 12.28 -13.22
CA PHE A 2 0.44 12.82 -13.02
C PHE A 2 1.55 11.85 -13.45
N GLN A 3 1.19 10.80 -14.16
CA GLN A 3 2.10 9.74 -14.63
C GLN A 3 3.36 10.32 -15.28
N GLU A 4 4.53 9.75 -14.95
CA GLU A 4 5.86 10.12 -15.46
C GLU A 4 6.28 11.58 -15.18
N SER A 5 5.60 12.26 -14.25
CA SER A 5 5.92 13.65 -13.89
C SER A 5 7.11 13.72 -12.92
N SER A 6 8.29 13.31 -13.40
CA SER A 6 9.52 13.16 -12.60
C SER A 6 10.07 14.46 -11.98
N ALA A 7 9.68 15.61 -12.51
CA ALA A 7 10.10 16.93 -12.00
C ALA A 7 9.25 17.40 -10.81
N ILE A 8 8.11 16.78 -10.54
CA ILE A 8 7.22 17.17 -9.43
C ILE A 8 7.83 16.67 -8.13
N THR A 9 8.08 17.61 -7.18
CA THR A 9 8.61 17.30 -5.85
C THR A 9 7.56 17.38 -4.76
N THR A 10 6.52 18.19 -4.97
CA THR A 10 5.38 18.36 -4.05
C THR A 10 4.11 18.58 -4.85
N LEU A 11 2.99 18.12 -4.32
CA LEU A 11 1.66 18.35 -4.87
C LEU A 11 0.71 18.82 -3.78
N MET A 12 -0.04 19.89 -4.05
CA MET A 12 -1.14 20.34 -3.21
C MET A 12 -2.45 19.95 -3.87
N LEU A 13 -3.18 19.00 -3.25
CA LEU A 13 -4.38 18.39 -3.81
C LEU A 13 -5.63 18.67 -2.96
N ASP A 14 -5.61 19.71 -2.12
CA ASP A 14 -6.69 20.03 -1.19
C ASP A 14 -8.07 20.21 -1.82
N ASN A 15 -8.12 20.67 -3.07
CA ASN A 15 -9.35 20.90 -3.82
C ASN A 15 -9.57 19.87 -4.94
N PHE A 16 -8.77 18.80 -4.95
CA PHE A 16 -8.89 17.76 -5.97
C PHE A 16 -10.03 16.82 -5.62
N ASN A 17 -11.10 16.83 -6.41
CA ASN A 17 -12.27 15.99 -6.15
C ASN A 17 -12.13 14.61 -6.81
N THR A 18 -12.18 13.56 -5.99
CA THR A 18 -12.11 12.16 -6.42
C THR A 18 -13.36 11.35 -6.08
N GLU A 19 -14.45 12.00 -5.68
CA GLU A 19 -15.69 11.33 -5.20
C GLU A 19 -16.31 10.37 -6.23
N ASN A 20 -16.13 10.65 -7.53
CA ASN A 20 -16.67 9.82 -8.61
C ASN A 20 -15.58 8.97 -9.29
N ALA A 21 -14.36 8.93 -8.75
CA ALA A 21 -13.30 8.13 -9.33
C ALA A 21 -13.57 6.64 -9.13
N LEU A 22 -13.54 5.87 -10.21
CA LEU A 22 -13.64 4.41 -10.22
C LEU A 22 -12.26 3.76 -10.38
N ASP A 23 -11.33 4.50 -10.99
CA ASP A 23 -10.00 4.05 -11.35
C ASP A 23 -8.99 5.17 -11.06
N VAL A 24 -8.04 4.87 -10.19
CA VAL A 24 -6.91 5.75 -9.84
C VAL A 24 -5.58 5.07 -10.16
N SER A 25 -5.62 4.00 -10.97
CA SER A 25 -4.43 3.30 -11.42
C SER A 25 -3.45 4.26 -12.11
N ASN A 26 -2.16 4.04 -11.92
CA ASN A 26 -1.06 4.82 -12.51
C ASN A 26 -1.12 6.34 -12.21
N MET A 27 -1.94 6.81 -11.26
CA MET A 27 -2.16 8.25 -11.06
C MET A 27 -0.86 9.02 -10.81
N PHE A 28 0.06 8.45 -10.03
CA PHE A 28 1.37 9.02 -9.70
C PHE A 28 2.53 8.13 -10.16
N GLU A 29 2.27 7.16 -11.04
CA GLU A 29 3.32 6.29 -11.58
C GLU A 29 4.45 7.11 -12.18
N GLY A 30 5.71 6.74 -11.87
CA GLY A 30 6.90 7.43 -12.36
C GLY A 30 7.12 8.85 -11.83
N CYS A 31 6.37 9.30 -10.81
CA CYS A 31 6.62 10.57 -10.14
C CYS A 31 7.88 10.48 -9.26
N SER A 32 9.02 10.20 -9.88
CA SER A 32 10.28 9.88 -9.21
C SER A 32 10.90 11.05 -8.41
N GLY A 33 10.45 12.28 -8.64
CA GLY A 33 10.86 13.47 -7.89
C GLY A 33 10.07 13.70 -6.59
N LEU A 34 8.90 13.05 -6.45
CA LEU A 34 7.97 13.29 -5.35
C LEU A 34 8.54 12.78 -4.03
N VAL A 35 8.58 13.64 -3.00
CA VAL A 35 9.17 13.32 -1.69
C VAL A 35 8.10 13.11 -0.63
N LEU A 36 7.08 13.95 -0.63
CA LEU A 36 5.97 13.93 0.32
C LEU A 36 4.66 14.00 -0.44
N LEU A 37 3.66 13.22 -0.01
CA LEU A 37 2.32 13.29 -0.58
C LEU A 37 1.27 13.05 0.50
N ASP A 38 0.34 13.98 0.63
CA ASP A 38 -0.83 13.85 1.50
C ASP A 38 -2.09 13.65 0.65
N LEU A 39 -2.69 12.46 0.77
CA LEU A 39 -3.94 12.07 0.12
C LEU A 39 -5.04 11.78 1.13
N SER A 40 -4.90 12.27 2.36
CA SER A 40 -5.88 12.04 3.44
C SER A 40 -7.28 12.57 3.14
N LYS A 41 -7.40 13.49 2.16
CA LYS A 41 -8.67 14.06 1.69
C LYS A 41 -9.22 13.39 0.42
N PHE A 42 -8.49 12.45 -0.17
CA PHE A 42 -8.98 11.72 -1.34
C PHE A 42 -10.17 10.84 -0.98
N SER A 43 -11.28 10.98 -1.68
CA SER A 43 -12.39 10.05 -1.62
C SER A 43 -12.08 8.85 -2.53
N THR A 44 -12.01 7.66 -1.95
CA THR A 44 -11.76 6.42 -2.69
C THR A 44 -12.91 5.41 -2.53
N ALA A 45 -14.07 5.89 -2.09
CA ALA A 45 -15.21 5.02 -1.73
C ALA A 45 -15.74 4.19 -2.91
N ASN A 46 -15.56 4.68 -4.15
CA ASN A 46 -16.03 4.02 -5.37
C ASN A 46 -14.88 3.40 -6.19
N VAL A 47 -13.63 3.50 -5.74
CA VAL A 47 -12.47 3.05 -6.50
C VAL A 47 -12.39 1.53 -6.52
N VAL A 48 -12.22 0.98 -7.71
CA VAL A 48 -12.09 -0.44 -7.99
C VAL A 48 -10.65 -0.84 -8.29
N ASP A 49 -9.89 0.06 -8.95
CA ASP A 49 -8.50 -0.21 -9.36
C ASP A 49 -7.54 0.86 -8.80
N MET A 50 -6.54 0.39 -8.03
CA MET A 50 -5.45 1.20 -7.49
C MET A 50 -4.08 0.71 -7.99
N SER A 51 -4.06 -0.13 -9.05
CA SER A 51 -2.82 -0.72 -9.57
C SER A 51 -1.83 0.35 -10.00
N SER A 52 -0.55 0.16 -9.69
CA SER A 52 0.56 1.04 -10.04
C SER A 52 0.43 2.49 -9.57
N MET A 53 -0.49 2.80 -8.63
CA MET A 53 -0.79 4.20 -8.27
C MET A 53 0.46 5.01 -7.88
N PHE A 54 1.43 4.39 -7.21
CA PHE A 54 2.70 5.02 -6.79
C PHE A 54 3.93 4.29 -7.34
N ASN A 55 3.76 3.40 -8.33
CA ASN A 55 4.87 2.67 -8.91
C ASN A 55 5.98 3.63 -9.39
N GLY A 56 7.23 3.35 -9.01
CA GLY A 56 8.37 4.18 -9.41
C GLY A 56 8.46 5.56 -8.74
N CYS A 57 7.71 5.82 -7.66
CA CYS A 57 7.91 7.00 -6.82
C CYS A 57 9.17 6.86 -5.96
N THR A 58 10.34 6.79 -6.62
CA THR A 58 11.61 6.35 -6.00
C THR A 58 12.09 7.21 -4.84
N LYS A 59 11.73 8.52 -4.81
CA LYS A 59 12.11 9.45 -3.74
C LYS A 59 11.04 9.65 -2.67
N LEU A 60 9.89 8.96 -2.79
CA LEU A 60 8.78 9.12 -1.84
C LEU A 60 9.18 8.61 -0.46
N GLN A 61 9.20 9.50 0.54
CA GLN A 61 9.61 9.21 1.92
C GLN A 61 8.44 9.16 2.88
N SER A 62 7.39 9.95 2.61
CA SER A 62 6.20 10.02 3.45
C SER A 62 4.94 10.07 2.59
N LEU A 63 4.00 9.24 2.94
CA LEU A 63 2.73 9.10 2.26
C LEU A 63 1.61 8.99 3.31
N ASN A 64 0.67 9.92 3.28
CA ASN A 64 -0.48 9.92 4.17
C ASN A 64 -1.72 9.45 3.40
N LEU A 65 -2.22 8.26 3.75
CA LEU A 65 -3.37 7.63 3.14
C LEU A 65 -4.49 7.43 4.17
N LYS A 66 -5.72 7.78 3.81
CA LYS A 66 -6.94 7.41 4.55
C LYS A 66 -7.98 6.85 3.58
N PHE A 67 -7.56 5.86 2.81
CA PHE A 67 -8.37 5.30 1.75
C PHE A 67 -9.45 4.38 2.28
N ASN A 68 -10.64 4.51 1.73
CA ASN A 68 -11.67 3.49 1.79
C ASN A 68 -11.40 2.49 0.65
N THR A 69 -11.12 1.25 0.99
CA THR A 69 -10.77 0.18 0.03
C THR A 69 -11.87 -0.88 -0.11
N ASN A 70 -13.10 -0.57 0.31
CA ASN A 70 -14.19 -1.54 0.32
C ASN A 70 -14.58 -2.07 -1.06
N GLU A 71 -14.41 -1.27 -2.12
CA GLU A 71 -14.74 -1.66 -3.49
C GLU A 71 -13.52 -2.11 -4.30
N VAL A 72 -12.31 -2.03 -3.74
CA VAL A 72 -11.06 -2.29 -4.47
C VAL A 72 -10.87 -3.78 -4.76
N LEU A 73 -10.64 -4.09 -6.03
CA LEU A 73 -10.35 -5.43 -6.53
C LEU A 73 -8.86 -5.63 -6.85
N TYR A 74 -8.16 -4.55 -7.25
CA TYR A 74 -6.81 -4.62 -7.80
C TYR A 74 -5.87 -3.62 -7.14
N MET A 75 -4.71 -4.11 -6.68
CA MET A 75 -3.61 -3.31 -6.10
C MET A 75 -2.24 -3.78 -6.63
N ASP A 76 -2.21 -4.37 -7.85
CA ASP A 76 -0.95 -4.81 -8.44
C ASP A 76 0.03 -3.63 -8.53
N LYS A 77 1.28 -3.81 -8.10
CA LYS A 77 2.37 -2.83 -8.21
C LYS A 77 2.10 -1.48 -7.52
N MET A 78 1.13 -1.41 -6.58
CA MET A 78 0.68 -0.11 -6.05
C MET A 78 1.82 0.72 -5.47
N PHE A 79 2.80 0.11 -4.82
CA PHE A 79 3.99 0.76 -4.23
C PHE A 79 5.30 0.19 -4.81
N GLU A 80 5.25 -0.50 -5.96
CA GLU A 80 6.43 -1.08 -6.59
C GLU A 80 7.50 0.02 -6.79
N ASN A 81 8.76 -0.29 -6.42
CA ASN A 81 9.89 0.64 -6.54
C ASN A 81 9.74 1.98 -5.78
N CYS A 82 8.96 2.02 -4.68
CA CYS A 82 9.00 3.13 -3.73
C CYS A 82 10.26 3.03 -2.84
N GLN A 83 11.44 3.18 -3.44
CA GLN A 83 12.73 2.83 -2.85
C GLN A 83 13.10 3.60 -1.58
N SER A 84 12.58 4.84 -1.40
CA SER A 84 12.89 5.69 -0.25
C SER A 84 11.85 5.60 0.89
N LEU A 85 10.74 4.88 0.68
CA LEU A 85 9.66 4.75 1.65
C LEU A 85 10.12 3.86 2.82
N ARG A 86 10.11 4.40 4.06
CA ARG A 86 10.61 3.70 5.26
C ARG A 86 9.50 3.05 6.08
N SER A 87 8.35 3.68 6.09
CA SER A 87 7.17 3.21 6.81
C SER A 87 5.91 3.43 5.99
N LEU A 88 4.96 2.51 6.11
CA LEU A 88 3.68 2.62 5.44
C LEU A 88 2.56 2.14 6.38
N ASP A 89 1.61 3.02 6.62
CA ASP A 89 0.41 2.73 7.41
C ASP A 89 -0.77 2.44 6.46
N LEU A 90 -1.17 1.18 6.40
CA LEU A 90 -2.34 0.69 5.68
C LEU A 90 -3.42 0.19 6.65
N SER A 91 -3.42 0.65 7.91
CA SER A 91 -4.41 0.24 8.92
C SER A 91 -5.85 0.63 8.57
N SER A 92 -6.05 1.56 7.62
CA SER A 92 -7.36 1.91 7.07
C SER A 92 -7.81 0.99 5.91
N PHE A 93 -6.94 0.13 5.37
CA PHE A 93 -7.21 -0.72 4.22
C PHE A 93 -7.89 -2.01 4.66
N THR A 94 -9.20 -2.11 4.46
CA THR A 94 -10.00 -3.28 4.87
C THR A 94 -10.11 -4.36 3.80
N ASN A 95 -10.07 -3.97 2.53
CA ASN A 95 -9.97 -4.80 1.32
C ASN A 95 -10.89 -6.06 1.27
N PRO A 96 -12.19 -5.96 1.56
CA PRO A 96 -13.05 -7.14 1.62
C PRO A 96 -13.24 -7.82 0.26
N LYS A 97 -12.90 -7.15 -0.85
CA LYS A 97 -13.07 -7.63 -2.23
C LYS A 97 -11.76 -7.81 -2.99
N LEU A 98 -10.61 -7.50 -2.39
CA LEU A 98 -9.31 -7.55 -3.05
C LEU A 98 -8.98 -8.95 -3.55
N THR A 99 -8.61 -9.07 -4.83
CA THR A 99 -8.26 -10.34 -5.47
C THR A 99 -6.82 -10.40 -5.96
N ARG A 100 -6.19 -9.24 -6.26
CA ARG A 100 -4.85 -9.18 -6.85
C ARG A 100 -4.01 -8.10 -6.19
N MET A 101 -2.76 -8.46 -5.86
CA MET A 101 -1.75 -7.58 -5.29
C MET A 101 -0.32 -8.02 -5.68
N ASN A 102 -0.15 -8.48 -6.95
CA ASN A 102 1.17 -8.86 -7.46
C ASN A 102 2.14 -7.70 -7.33
N GLU A 103 3.37 -7.96 -6.87
CA GLU A 103 4.46 -6.99 -6.79
C GLU A 103 4.13 -5.71 -5.98
N MET A 104 3.09 -5.76 -5.08
CA MET A 104 2.55 -4.56 -4.44
C MET A 104 3.61 -3.74 -3.71
N PHE A 105 4.61 -4.38 -3.08
CA PHE A 105 5.71 -3.72 -2.36
C PHE A 105 7.08 -4.08 -2.93
N SER A 106 7.13 -4.71 -4.13
CA SER A 106 8.39 -5.12 -4.76
C SER A 106 9.33 -3.93 -4.93
N GLY A 107 10.60 -4.09 -4.59
CA GLY A 107 11.62 -3.03 -4.71
C GLY A 107 11.49 -1.88 -3.70
N CYS A 108 10.68 -2.01 -2.65
CA CYS A 108 10.62 -1.04 -1.55
C CYS A 108 11.83 -1.22 -0.61
N GLN A 109 13.01 -0.92 -1.10
CA GLN A 109 14.31 -1.28 -0.49
C GLN A 109 14.60 -0.68 0.88
N MET A 110 13.87 0.34 1.30
CA MET A 110 14.01 0.97 2.62
C MET A 110 12.80 0.73 3.54
N LEU A 111 11.76 0.02 3.09
CA LEU A 111 10.53 -0.20 3.86
C LEU A 111 10.80 -1.18 5.01
N SER A 112 10.85 -0.67 6.24
CA SER A 112 11.15 -1.44 7.45
C SER A 112 10.01 -1.46 8.47
N SER A 113 8.89 -0.75 8.19
CA SER A 113 7.71 -0.76 9.05
C SER A 113 6.44 -0.73 8.18
N LEU A 114 5.59 -1.76 8.31
CA LEU A 114 4.38 -1.91 7.52
C LEU A 114 3.20 -2.27 8.44
N ASP A 115 2.20 -1.40 8.53
CA ASP A 115 0.96 -1.71 9.25
C ASP A 115 -0.13 -2.15 8.27
N MET A 116 -0.47 -3.44 8.33
CA MET A 116 -1.55 -4.09 7.57
C MET A 116 -2.61 -4.67 8.51
N SER A 117 -2.80 -4.08 9.68
CA SER A 117 -3.62 -4.64 10.76
C SER A 117 -5.11 -4.80 10.43
N SER A 118 -5.64 -4.07 9.45
CA SER A 118 -7.01 -4.25 8.95
C SER A 118 -7.07 -4.91 7.56
N PHE A 119 -5.91 -5.27 7.00
CA PHE A 119 -5.80 -5.75 5.63
C PHE A 119 -6.34 -7.17 5.47
N ASN A 120 -7.49 -7.30 4.82
CA ASN A 120 -8.11 -8.60 4.56
C ASN A 120 -7.56 -9.20 3.26
N SER A 121 -6.85 -10.32 3.38
CA SER A 121 -6.26 -11.03 2.24
C SER A 121 -7.00 -12.33 1.87
N LYS A 122 -8.19 -12.58 2.45
CA LYS A 122 -8.89 -13.86 2.28
C LYS A 122 -9.31 -14.20 0.85
N LEU A 123 -9.58 -13.16 0.04
CA LEU A 123 -9.96 -13.33 -1.37
C LEU A 123 -8.80 -13.13 -2.34
N VAL A 124 -7.60 -12.79 -1.84
CA VAL A 124 -6.43 -12.60 -2.69
C VAL A 124 -5.96 -13.93 -3.25
N VAL A 125 -5.91 -14.02 -4.57
CA VAL A 125 -5.48 -15.21 -5.32
C VAL A 125 -4.21 -14.96 -6.14
N GLU A 126 -3.92 -13.72 -6.47
CA GLU A 126 -2.71 -13.31 -7.18
C GLU A 126 -1.87 -12.37 -6.29
N MET A 127 -0.70 -12.87 -5.84
CA MET A 127 0.19 -12.18 -4.90
C MET A 127 1.68 -12.49 -5.18
N THR A 128 2.01 -12.70 -6.46
CA THR A 128 3.38 -13.02 -6.89
C THR A 128 4.30 -11.84 -6.55
N GLU A 129 5.48 -12.12 -5.98
CA GLU A 129 6.52 -11.14 -5.68
C GLU A 129 6.07 -9.94 -4.84
N THR A 130 4.95 -10.08 -4.08
CA THR A 130 4.36 -8.99 -3.29
C THR A 130 5.37 -8.29 -2.37
N PHE A 131 6.31 -9.04 -1.78
CA PHE A 131 7.34 -8.54 -0.84
C PHE A 131 8.76 -8.74 -1.39
N TYR A 132 8.94 -8.84 -2.71
CA TYR A 132 10.24 -9.04 -3.33
C TYR A 132 11.15 -7.81 -3.13
N GLU A 133 12.45 -8.04 -2.89
CA GLU A 133 13.44 -6.97 -2.64
C GLU A 133 13.11 -6.02 -1.48
N LEU A 134 12.38 -6.49 -0.48
CA LEU A 134 12.28 -5.77 0.80
C LEU A 134 13.58 -5.89 1.60
N PRO A 135 13.86 -4.98 2.57
CA PRO A 135 14.95 -5.14 3.52
C PRO A 135 14.89 -6.48 4.23
N ALA A 136 16.07 -7.01 4.60
CA ALA A 136 16.16 -8.29 5.32
C ALA A 136 15.47 -8.26 6.70
N GLU A 137 15.35 -7.07 7.30
CA GLU A 137 14.75 -6.86 8.62
C GLU A 137 13.70 -5.75 8.56
N GLY A 138 12.65 -5.92 9.33
CA GLY A 138 11.56 -4.95 9.44
C GLY A 138 10.49 -5.43 10.42
N THR A 139 9.39 -4.70 10.49
CA THR A 139 8.23 -5.06 11.30
C THR A 139 6.97 -4.99 10.46
N ILE A 140 6.15 -6.05 10.51
CA ILE A 140 4.80 -6.04 9.97
C ILE A 140 3.79 -6.23 11.09
N THR A 141 2.76 -5.38 11.09
CA THR A 141 1.59 -5.53 11.97
C THR A 141 0.42 -6.06 11.13
N TYR A 142 -0.24 -7.11 11.61
CA TYR A 142 -1.34 -7.76 10.91
C TYR A 142 -2.36 -8.35 11.89
N ASP A 143 -3.48 -8.86 11.40
CA ASP A 143 -4.48 -9.61 12.15
C ASP A 143 -4.65 -10.99 11.52
N SER A 144 -4.23 -12.05 12.22
CA SER A 144 -4.25 -13.43 11.70
C SER A 144 -5.67 -13.96 11.44
N SER A 145 -6.70 -13.30 11.95
CA SER A 145 -8.09 -13.67 11.64
C SER A 145 -8.52 -13.33 10.21
N ILE A 146 -7.83 -12.37 9.56
CA ILE A 146 -8.13 -11.88 8.20
C ILE A 146 -6.92 -11.91 7.25
N PHE A 147 -5.71 -12.08 7.75
CA PHE A 147 -4.47 -12.17 6.98
C PHE A 147 -4.12 -13.64 6.73
N THR A 148 -3.99 -14.06 5.48
CA THR A 148 -3.80 -15.48 5.14
C THR A 148 -2.36 -15.96 5.38
N GLU A 149 -2.20 -17.25 5.74
CA GLU A 149 -0.89 -17.89 5.87
C GLU A 149 -0.08 -17.84 4.57
N ASN A 150 -0.74 -17.95 3.41
CA ASN A 150 -0.07 -17.84 2.11
C ASN A 150 0.63 -16.49 1.96
N LEU A 151 -0.05 -15.38 2.28
CA LEU A 151 0.54 -14.05 2.21
C LEU A 151 1.62 -13.87 3.28
N LEU A 152 1.39 -14.38 4.50
CA LEU A 152 2.33 -14.34 5.60
C LEU A 152 3.65 -15.05 5.25
N SER A 153 3.58 -16.14 4.49
CA SER A 153 4.75 -16.91 4.06
C SER A 153 5.68 -16.17 3.09
N LEU A 154 5.18 -15.14 2.41
CA LEU A 154 5.96 -14.33 1.46
C LEU A 154 6.77 -13.22 2.14
N ILE A 155 6.48 -12.92 3.41
CA ILE A 155 7.20 -11.89 4.17
C ILE A 155 8.59 -12.39 4.51
N PRO A 156 9.66 -11.55 4.32
CA PRO A 156 11.03 -11.95 4.62
C PRO A 156 11.17 -12.50 6.04
N SER A 157 11.96 -13.56 6.21
CA SER A 157 12.08 -14.31 7.46
C SER A 157 12.65 -13.49 8.64
N GLY A 158 13.41 -12.42 8.36
CA GLY A 158 13.97 -11.52 9.37
C GLY A 158 12.97 -10.47 9.89
N TRP A 159 11.76 -10.43 9.33
CA TRP A 159 10.76 -9.46 9.78
C TRP A 159 10.06 -9.90 11.07
N THR A 160 9.98 -8.99 12.03
CA THR A 160 9.17 -9.15 13.24
C THR A 160 7.69 -9.09 12.88
N ARG A 161 6.93 -10.10 13.33
CA ARG A 161 5.51 -10.27 13.04
C ARG A 161 4.68 -9.93 14.26
N ALA A 162 3.96 -8.80 14.25
CA ALA A 162 3.10 -8.32 15.32
C ALA A 162 1.63 -8.63 14.99
N ASP A 163 1.11 -9.73 15.55
CA ASP A 163 -0.28 -10.15 15.35
C ASP A 163 -1.21 -9.45 16.33
N LYS A 164 -2.12 -8.63 15.84
CA LYS A 164 -3.11 -7.92 16.65
C LYS A 164 -4.27 -8.80 17.11
N SER A 165 -4.56 -9.93 16.46
CA SER A 165 -5.63 -10.84 16.88
C SER A 165 -5.39 -11.44 18.27
N ASN A 166 -4.11 -11.53 18.67
CA ASN A 166 -3.69 -12.09 19.96
C ASN A 166 -3.56 -11.03 21.08
N GLN A 167 -3.82 -9.76 20.78
CA GLN A 167 -3.88 -8.73 21.81
C GLN A 167 -5.22 -8.85 22.54
N THR A 168 -5.30 -9.73 23.53
CA THR A 168 -6.37 -9.72 24.54
C THR A 168 -6.39 -8.33 25.17
N LEU A 169 -7.51 -7.62 25.01
CA LEU A 169 -7.79 -6.39 25.74
C LEU A 169 -7.78 -6.75 27.24
N PHE A 170 -6.68 -6.46 27.93
CA PHE A 170 -6.69 -6.29 29.37
C PHE A 170 -7.19 -4.87 29.62
N GLU A 171 -8.51 -4.70 29.71
CA GLU A 171 -9.14 -3.60 30.42
C GLU A 171 -9.38 -3.98 31.89
#